data_2bc51d6bfc7e4bd17443606a39d07f3b
#
_entry.id   2bc51d6bfc7e4bd17443606a39d07f3b
#
_cell.length_a   1.000
_cell.length_b   1.000
_cell.length_c   1.000
_cell.angle_alpha   90.00
_cell.angle_beta   90.00
_cell.angle_gamma   90.00
#
_symmetry.space_group_name_H-M   'P 1'
#
loop_
_entity.id
_entity.type
_entity.pdbx_description
1 polymer ?
#
loop_
_entity_poly.entity_id
_entity_poly.type
_entity_poly.pdbx_seq_one_letter_code
_entity_poly.pdbx_strand_id
1 'polypeptide(L)'
;DLALLTQRQTDATLFALMHLSAGETRLYSATHAMLVSVVCMLAARTVLQWPEDRVNSLGLSALTMNISMTELQDQLAQQSLPLSSAQVEAIDGHSQKSVDMLKKLGIQDPDWLEAVRHHHDRSPGPLTGRPPAQQMARLIQRADIFGARMAPRATRFPLPSTAAMQGSYFDEDKKVDEAGAALVKAVGMYAPGSYVKLASGEVAVVTRRGATPSTPRVSVVISRQGMAMAEPPPRDTARPDFKITAGLPAREVKVKLPLERLLTLI
;
A
#
# COMPACT_ATOMS: atom_id res chain seq x y z
N ASP A 1 2.88 -16.88 -7.96
CA ASP A 1 2.31 -15.80 -8.77
C ASP A 1 1.51 -14.84 -7.89
N LEU A 2 1.96 -13.56 -7.83
CA LEU A 2 1.39 -12.53 -6.94
C LEU A 2 -0.09 -12.25 -7.24
N ALA A 3 -0.50 -12.24 -8.52
CA ALA A 3 -1.87 -12.03 -8.93
C ALA A 3 -2.80 -13.14 -8.40
N LEU A 4 -2.34 -14.38 -8.47
CA LEU A 4 -3.08 -15.55 -7.98
C LEU A 4 -3.23 -15.55 -6.45
N LEU A 5 -2.17 -15.19 -5.73
CA LEU A 5 -2.20 -15.01 -4.27
C LEU A 5 -3.17 -13.90 -3.88
N THR A 6 -3.15 -12.78 -4.59
CA THR A 6 -4.08 -11.66 -4.36
C THR A 6 -5.53 -12.06 -4.55
N GLN A 7 -5.84 -12.96 -5.49
CA GLN A 7 -7.19 -13.46 -5.69
C GLN A 7 -7.62 -14.47 -4.63
N ARG A 8 -6.76 -15.43 -4.31
CA ARG A 8 -7.12 -16.57 -3.44
C ARG A 8 -7.04 -16.27 -1.96
N GLN A 9 -6.08 -15.41 -1.57
CA GLN A 9 -5.76 -15.11 -0.18
C GLN A 9 -5.53 -13.61 0.01
N THR A 10 -6.51 -12.79 -0.39
CA THR A 10 -6.38 -11.33 -0.44
C THR A 10 -5.94 -10.72 0.89
N ASP A 11 -6.62 -11.04 1.99
CA ASP A 11 -6.32 -10.42 3.29
C ASP A 11 -4.98 -10.88 3.83
N ALA A 12 -4.59 -12.16 3.63
CA ALA A 12 -3.28 -12.66 4.02
C ALA A 12 -2.16 -12.02 3.20
N THR A 13 -2.36 -11.85 1.89
CA THR A 13 -1.39 -11.18 1.00
C THR A 13 -1.20 -9.71 1.40
N LEU A 14 -2.30 -8.98 1.62
CA LEU A 14 -2.24 -7.60 2.12
C LEU A 14 -1.53 -7.53 3.48
N PHE A 15 -1.91 -8.41 4.41
CA PHE A 15 -1.33 -8.46 5.75
C PHE A 15 0.19 -8.63 5.70
N ALA A 16 0.67 -9.62 4.95
CA ALA A 16 2.09 -9.89 4.81
C ALA A 16 2.85 -8.69 4.22
N LEU A 17 2.34 -8.11 3.12
CA LEU A 17 2.98 -6.98 2.46
C LEU A 17 2.95 -5.71 3.30
N MET A 18 1.85 -5.43 4.01
CA MET A 18 1.75 -4.29 4.92
C MET A 18 2.71 -4.43 6.09
N HIS A 19 2.80 -5.63 6.68
CA HIS A 19 3.72 -5.92 7.78
C HIS A 19 5.19 -5.77 7.35
N LEU A 20 5.55 -6.35 6.20
CA LEU A 20 6.91 -6.24 5.64
C LEU A 20 7.25 -4.79 5.29
N SER A 21 6.35 -4.07 4.62
CA SER A 21 6.57 -2.66 4.25
C SER A 21 6.74 -1.74 5.46
N ALA A 22 6.11 -2.05 6.59
CA ALA A 22 6.21 -1.23 7.81
C ALA A 22 7.49 -1.50 8.63
N GLY A 23 8.18 -2.61 8.40
CA GLY A 23 9.32 -3.07 9.21
C GLY A 23 10.65 -3.22 8.49
N GLU A 24 10.65 -3.33 7.15
CA GLU A 24 11.84 -3.66 6.37
C GLU A 24 12.28 -2.49 5.47
N THR A 25 13.54 -2.07 5.63
CA THR A 25 14.15 -1.01 4.81
C THR A 25 15.16 -1.54 3.79
N ARG A 26 15.68 -2.76 3.98
CA ARG A 26 16.72 -3.33 3.12
C ARG A 26 16.19 -3.82 1.78
N LEU A 27 14.91 -4.26 1.77
CA LEU A 27 14.20 -4.72 0.58
C LEU A 27 13.05 -3.76 0.27
N TYR A 28 13.28 -2.47 0.48
CA TYR A 28 12.26 -1.43 0.30
C TYR A 28 11.67 -1.46 -1.11
N SER A 29 12.51 -1.48 -2.13
CA SER A 29 12.07 -1.44 -3.53
C SER A 29 11.15 -2.61 -3.88
N ALA A 30 11.52 -3.82 -3.48
CA ALA A 30 10.74 -5.04 -3.77
C ALA A 30 9.41 -5.06 -3.00
N THR A 31 9.43 -4.82 -1.69
CA THR A 31 8.21 -4.83 -0.86
C THR A 31 7.25 -3.73 -1.27
N HIS A 32 7.77 -2.54 -1.59
CA HIS A 32 6.98 -1.42 -2.08
C HIS A 32 6.32 -1.72 -3.42
N ALA A 33 7.08 -2.22 -4.41
CA ALA A 33 6.55 -2.58 -5.72
C ALA A 33 5.44 -3.65 -5.63
N MET A 34 5.65 -4.68 -4.82
CA MET A 34 4.64 -5.72 -4.58
C MET A 34 3.39 -5.15 -3.89
N LEU A 35 3.53 -4.29 -2.88
CA LEU A 35 2.39 -3.68 -2.20
C LEU A 35 1.59 -2.80 -3.15
N VAL A 36 2.25 -1.93 -3.93
CA VAL A 36 1.58 -1.06 -4.91
C VAL A 36 0.84 -1.90 -5.96
N SER A 37 1.48 -2.94 -6.48
CA SER A 37 0.88 -3.87 -7.46
C SER A 37 -0.39 -4.54 -6.91
N VAL A 38 -0.32 -5.13 -5.70
CA VAL A 38 -1.46 -5.81 -5.06
C VAL A 38 -2.62 -4.85 -4.79
N VAL A 39 -2.32 -3.67 -4.25
CA VAL A 39 -3.34 -2.65 -3.93
C VAL A 39 -4.02 -2.14 -5.20
N CYS A 40 -3.26 -1.92 -6.29
CA CYS A 40 -3.79 -1.54 -7.60
C CYS A 40 -4.70 -2.63 -8.18
N MET A 41 -4.21 -3.88 -8.25
CA MET A 41 -4.99 -4.99 -8.79
C MET A 41 -6.29 -5.21 -7.99
N LEU A 42 -6.22 -5.10 -6.68
CA LEU A 42 -7.40 -5.26 -5.82
C LEU A 42 -8.44 -4.17 -6.10
N ALA A 43 -8.03 -2.90 -6.15
CA ALA A 43 -8.94 -1.79 -6.43
C ALA A 43 -9.54 -1.87 -7.84
N ALA A 44 -8.72 -2.18 -8.83
CA ALA A 44 -9.18 -2.33 -10.22
C ALA A 44 -10.20 -3.47 -10.36
N ARG A 45 -9.94 -4.62 -9.74
CA ARG A 45 -10.83 -5.80 -9.82
C ARG A 45 -12.11 -5.62 -9.03
N THR A 46 -12.03 -5.23 -7.75
CA THR A 46 -13.17 -5.30 -6.83
C THR A 46 -14.03 -4.04 -6.80
N VAL A 47 -13.47 -2.88 -7.16
CA VAL A 47 -14.17 -1.60 -7.10
C VAL A 47 -14.43 -1.02 -8.48
N LEU A 48 -13.41 -1.00 -9.34
CA LEU A 48 -13.53 -0.45 -10.69
C LEU A 48 -14.05 -1.47 -11.71
N GLN A 49 -14.04 -2.76 -11.33
CA GLN A 49 -14.52 -3.89 -12.15
C GLN A 49 -13.89 -3.95 -13.54
N TRP A 50 -12.58 -3.69 -13.60
CA TRP A 50 -11.84 -3.77 -14.84
C TRP A 50 -11.67 -5.22 -15.29
N PRO A 51 -11.58 -5.48 -16.62
CA PRO A 51 -11.28 -6.80 -17.17
C PRO A 51 -9.94 -7.35 -16.66
N GLU A 52 -9.82 -8.67 -16.50
CA GLU A 52 -8.63 -9.32 -15.91
C GLU A 52 -7.34 -9.06 -16.69
N ASP A 53 -7.39 -8.97 -18.02
CA ASP A 53 -6.25 -8.60 -18.85
C ASP A 53 -5.71 -7.22 -18.48
N ARG A 54 -6.60 -6.25 -18.29
CA ARG A 54 -6.25 -4.90 -17.86
C ARG A 54 -5.77 -4.86 -16.41
N VAL A 55 -6.37 -5.65 -15.51
CA VAL A 55 -5.92 -5.78 -14.12
C VAL A 55 -4.50 -6.37 -14.08
N ASN A 56 -4.20 -7.35 -14.91
CA ASN A 56 -2.87 -7.95 -15.01
C ASN A 56 -1.84 -6.94 -15.56
N SER A 57 -2.16 -6.21 -16.63
CA SER A 57 -1.30 -5.16 -17.19
C SER A 57 -1.03 -4.07 -16.15
N LEU A 58 -2.05 -3.63 -15.41
CA LEU A 58 -1.89 -2.69 -14.28
C LEU A 58 -0.96 -3.23 -13.20
N GLY A 59 -1.14 -4.50 -12.79
CA GLY A 59 -0.30 -5.14 -11.79
C GLY A 59 1.17 -5.20 -12.19
N LEU A 60 1.44 -5.52 -13.45
CA LEU A 60 2.78 -5.54 -14.03
C LEU A 60 3.37 -4.13 -14.14
N SER A 61 2.58 -3.15 -14.58
CA SER A 61 2.98 -1.73 -14.63
C SER A 61 3.39 -1.23 -13.24
N ALA A 62 2.58 -1.50 -12.23
CA ALA A 62 2.84 -1.11 -10.85
C ALA A 62 4.10 -1.80 -10.27
N LEU A 63 4.29 -3.08 -10.59
CA LEU A 63 5.45 -3.85 -10.15
C LEU A 63 6.76 -3.32 -10.75
N THR A 64 6.71 -2.76 -11.94
CA THR A 64 7.89 -2.37 -12.72
C THR A 64 8.06 -0.85 -12.87
N MET A 65 7.19 -0.04 -12.27
CA MET A 65 7.23 1.43 -12.40
C MET A 65 8.59 2.05 -12.06
N ASN A 66 9.33 1.44 -11.13
CA ASN A 66 10.62 1.91 -10.61
C ASN A 66 11.79 0.96 -10.97
N ILE A 67 11.64 0.10 -11.97
CA ILE A 67 12.64 -0.94 -12.30
C ILE A 67 14.03 -0.36 -12.57
N SER A 68 14.13 0.86 -13.07
CA SER A 68 15.40 1.54 -13.35
C SER A 68 16.10 2.12 -12.13
N MET A 69 15.45 2.14 -10.96
CA MET A 69 16.01 2.75 -9.75
C MET A 69 15.86 1.89 -8.48
N THR A 70 15.71 0.58 -8.62
CA THR A 70 15.50 -0.34 -7.47
C THR A 70 16.62 -0.24 -6.43
N GLU A 71 17.89 -0.31 -6.85
CA GLU A 71 19.05 -0.17 -5.96
C GLU A 71 19.10 1.22 -5.31
N LEU A 72 18.81 2.26 -6.08
CA LEU A 72 18.75 3.63 -5.56
C LEU A 72 17.63 3.78 -4.53
N GLN A 73 16.46 3.19 -4.75
CA GLN A 73 15.36 3.20 -3.77
C GLN A 73 15.77 2.57 -2.45
N ASP A 74 16.47 1.43 -2.48
CA ASP A 74 16.95 0.75 -1.28
C ASP A 74 18.02 1.57 -0.54
N GLN A 75 18.92 2.22 -1.27
CA GLN A 75 19.89 3.17 -0.71
C GLN A 75 19.19 4.37 -0.06
N LEU A 76 18.24 5.00 -0.75
CA LEU A 76 17.50 6.16 -0.27
C LEU A 76 16.63 5.85 0.96
N ALA A 77 16.13 4.63 1.08
CA ALA A 77 15.38 4.21 2.27
C ALA A 77 16.25 4.23 3.54
N GLN A 78 17.55 4.01 3.40
CA GLN A 78 18.53 3.94 4.49
C GLN A 78 19.39 5.23 4.61
N GLN A 79 19.28 6.15 3.66
CA GLN A 79 20.07 7.38 3.64
C GLN A 79 19.50 8.46 4.56
N SER A 80 20.32 8.99 5.46
CA SER A 80 19.96 10.14 6.32
C SER A 80 20.45 11.50 5.76
N LEU A 81 21.42 11.47 4.85
CA LEU A 81 21.97 12.66 4.21
C LEU A 81 21.02 13.20 3.13
N PRO A 82 21.06 14.51 2.83
CA PRO A 82 20.34 15.09 1.69
C PRO A 82 20.68 14.40 0.37
N LEU A 83 19.76 14.49 -0.59
CA LEU A 83 19.98 13.95 -1.93
C LEU A 83 21.13 14.68 -2.62
N SER A 84 22.01 13.93 -3.29
CA SER A 84 22.97 14.49 -4.22
C SER A 84 22.29 14.92 -5.53
N SER A 85 22.91 15.80 -6.31
CA SER A 85 22.39 16.21 -7.63
C SER A 85 22.20 15.01 -8.56
N ALA A 86 23.12 14.04 -8.55
CA ALA A 86 23.00 12.82 -9.35
C ALA A 86 21.81 11.94 -8.91
N GLN A 87 21.51 11.87 -7.61
CA GLN A 87 20.33 11.16 -7.12
C GLN A 87 19.04 11.86 -7.53
N VAL A 88 18.99 13.20 -7.47
CA VAL A 88 17.84 13.98 -7.95
C VAL A 88 17.60 13.73 -9.44
N GLU A 89 18.64 13.81 -10.28
CA GLU A 89 18.54 13.53 -11.71
C GLU A 89 18.08 12.09 -12.01
N ALA A 90 18.56 11.12 -11.22
CA ALA A 90 18.14 9.73 -11.35
C ALA A 90 16.66 9.55 -10.97
N ILE A 91 16.19 10.21 -9.90
CA ILE A 91 14.79 10.22 -9.47
C ILE A 91 13.91 10.89 -10.54
N ASP A 92 14.28 12.06 -11.04
CA ASP A 92 13.47 12.79 -12.02
C ASP A 92 13.36 12.04 -13.35
N GLY A 93 14.42 11.34 -13.75
CA GLY A 93 14.44 10.60 -15.01
C GLY A 93 13.96 9.13 -14.93
N HIS A 94 13.64 8.59 -13.74
CA HIS A 94 13.44 7.14 -13.59
C HIS A 94 12.25 6.59 -14.37
N SER A 95 11.15 7.32 -14.51
CA SER A 95 9.96 6.86 -15.23
C SER A 95 10.29 6.58 -16.70
N GLN A 96 10.99 7.49 -17.37
CA GLN A 96 11.42 7.30 -18.76
C GLN A 96 12.48 6.18 -18.87
N LYS A 97 13.45 6.15 -17.95
CA LYS A 97 14.49 5.09 -17.93
C LYS A 97 13.86 3.70 -17.69
N SER A 98 12.80 3.61 -16.87
CA SER A 98 12.06 2.37 -16.65
C SER A 98 11.35 1.91 -17.94
N VAL A 99 10.71 2.82 -18.67
CA VAL A 99 10.11 2.51 -19.98
C VAL A 99 11.16 2.00 -20.97
N ASP A 100 12.30 2.67 -21.06
CA ASP A 100 13.39 2.28 -21.99
C ASP A 100 13.95 0.90 -21.62
N MET A 101 14.08 0.61 -20.35
CA MET A 101 14.50 -0.71 -19.85
C MET A 101 13.47 -1.79 -20.16
N LEU A 102 12.19 -1.53 -19.94
CA LEU A 102 11.10 -2.47 -20.26
C LEU A 102 11.04 -2.78 -21.74
N LYS A 103 11.19 -1.77 -22.61
CA LYS A 103 11.28 -1.97 -24.06
C LYS A 103 12.46 -2.86 -24.46
N LYS A 104 13.64 -2.67 -23.84
CA LYS A 104 14.82 -3.53 -24.07
C LYS A 104 14.58 -4.97 -23.60
N LEU A 105 13.74 -5.18 -22.59
CA LEU A 105 13.31 -6.50 -22.13
C LEU A 105 12.19 -7.12 -22.98
N GLY A 106 11.76 -6.44 -24.05
CA GLY A 106 10.78 -6.96 -25.01
C GLY A 106 9.32 -6.66 -24.66
N ILE A 107 9.06 -5.79 -23.68
CA ILE A 107 7.68 -5.37 -23.34
C ILE A 107 7.16 -4.46 -24.45
N GLN A 108 5.99 -4.83 -25.04
CA GLN A 108 5.34 -4.13 -26.14
C GLN A 108 3.94 -3.62 -25.80
N ASP A 109 3.39 -3.95 -24.64
CA ASP A 109 2.07 -3.47 -24.20
C ASP A 109 2.10 -1.94 -24.04
N PRO A 110 1.36 -1.17 -24.88
CA PRO A 110 1.40 0.27 -24.86
C PRO A 110 0.80 0.85 -23.56
N ASP A 111 -0.25 0.24 -23.03
CA ASP A 111 -0.89 0.73 -21.81
C ASP A 111 0.03 0.53 -20.59
N TRP A 112 0.76 -0.58 -20.54
CA TRP A 112 1.79 -0.80 -19.52
C TRP A 112 2.89 0.25 -19.60
N LEU A 113 3.48 0.45 -20.76
CA LEU A 113 4.58 1.40 -20.95
C LEU A 113 4.17 2.84 -20.65
N GLU A 114 2.98 3.25 -21.10
CA GLU A 114 2.45 4.60 -20.83
C GLU A 114 2.05 4.76 -19.34
N ALA A 115 1.51 3.74 -18.69
CA ALA A 115 1.23 3.78 -17.25
C ALA A 115 2.52 3.97 -16.44
N VAL A 116 3.60 3.26 -16.78
CA VAL A 116 4.93 3.45 -16.17
C VAL A 116 5.49 4.84 -16.44
N ARG A 117 5.33 5.37 -17.65
CA ARG A 117 5.79 6.72 -18.02
C ARG A 117 5.15 7.80 -17.17
N HIS A 118 3.84 7.69 -16.92
CA HIS A 118 3.00 8.75 -16.37
C HIS A 118 2.58 8.54 -14.91
N HIS A 119 3.15 7.57 -14.18
CA HIS A 119 2.74 7.27 -12.80
C HIS A 119 3.03 8.41 -11.80
N HIS A 120 3.74 9.44 -12.19
CA HIS A 120 3.94 10.69 -11.42
C HIS A 120 3.11 11.88 -11.92
N ASP A 121 2.28 11.70 -12.95
CA ASP A 121 1.41 12.78 -13.42
C ASP A 121 0.38 13.14 -12.34
N ARG A 122 0.42 14.41 -11.91
CA ARG A 122 -0.43 14.94 -10.84
C ARG A 122 -1.62 15.75 -11.36
N SER A 123 -1.91 15.67 -12.65
CA SER A 123 -3.04 16.39 -13.23
C SER A 123 -4.33 16.00 -12.51
N PRO A 124 -5.07 16.95 -11.89
CA PRO A 124 -6.33 16.67 -11.23
C PRO A 124 -7.43 16.30 -12.23
N GLY A 125 -8.55 15.79 -11.74
CA GLY A 125 -9.71 15.49 -12.57
C GLY A 125 -10.17 14.02 -12.48
N PRO A 126 -11.33 13.71 -13.05
CA PRO A 126 -11.98 12.42 -12.91
C PRO A 126 -11.14 11.30 -13.54
N LEU A 127 -11.20 10.12 -12.94
CA LEU A 127 -10.53 8.92 -13.45
C LEU A 127 -11.18 8.45 -14.76
N THR A 128 -12.51 8.44 -14.79
CA THR A 128 -13.32 7.94 -15.90
C THR A 128 -13.14 8.72 -17.21
N GLY A 129 -12.74 9.98 -17.16
CA GLY A 129 -12.46 10.79 -18.34
C GLY A 129 -11.09 10.61 -18.97
N ARG A 130 -10.22 9.80 -18.36
CA ARG A 130 -8.82 9.57 -18.82
C ARG A 130 -8.74 8.40 -19.79
N PRO A 131 -7.78 8.41 -20.75
CA PRO A 131 -7.43 7.23 -21.52
C PRO A 131 -7.03 6.04 -20.61
N PRO A 132 -7.19 4.77 -21.06
CA PRO A 132 -6.92 3.59 -20.23
C PRO A 132 -5.57 3.60 -19.53
N ALA A 133 -4.49 3.87 -20.23
CA ALA A 133 -3.14 3.95 -19.65
C ALA A 133 -3.00 5.03 -18.55
N GLN A 134 -3.65 6.19 -18.75
CA GLN A 134 -3.62 7.26 -17.75
C GLN A 134 -4.49 6.95 -16.53
N GLN A 135 -5.57 6.17 -16.69
CA GLN A 135 -6.33 5.65 -15.55
C GLN A 135 -5.46 4.70 -14.71
N MET A 136 -4.69 3.81 -15.38
CA MET A 136 -3.73 2.93 -14.72
C MET A 136 -2.64 3.74 -14.00
N ALA A 137 -2.04 4.72 -14.66
CA ALA A 137 -1.02 5.61 -14.08
C ALA A 137 -1.55 6.33 -12.83
N ARG A 138 -2.80 6.84 -12.85
CA ARG A 138 -3.42 7.51 -11.70
C ARG A 138 -3.63 6.56 -10.53
N LEU A 139 -4.07 5.33 -10.78
CA LEU A 139 -4.25 4.33 -9.74
C LEU A 139 -2.89 3.95 -9.11
N ILE A 140 -1.86 3.75 -9.94
CA ILE A 140 -0.48 3.51 -9.48
C ILE A 140 0.01 4.67 -8.62
N GLN A 141 -0.16 5.91 -9.05
CA GLN A 141 0.26 7.09 -8.31
C GLN A 141 -0.35 7.14 -6.90
N ARG A 142 -1.65 6.89 -6.78
CA ARG A 142 -2.34 6.91 -5.48
C ARG A 142 -1.88 5.76 -4.58
N ALA A 143 -1.66 4.58 -5.14
CA ALA A 143 -1.13 3.43 -4.42
C ALA A 143 0.34 3.62 -4.02
N ASP A 144 1.16 4.25 -4.88
CA ASP A 144 2.55 4.62 -4.58
C ASP A 144 2.63 5.60 -3.40
N ILE A 145 1.82 6.65 -3.39
CA ILE A 145 1.73 7.61 -2.26
C ILE A 145 1.35 6.88 -0.96
N PHE A 146 0.39 5.95 -1.02
CA PHE A 146 0.00 5.15 0.14
C PHE A 146 1.16 4.28 0.63
N GLY A 147 1.76 3.46 -0.23
CA GLY A 147 2.87 2.57 0.11
C GLY A 147 4.09 3.33 0.63
N ALA A 148 4.47 4.43 -0.04
CA ALA A 148 5.60 5.24 0.39
C ALA A 148 5.43 5.87 1.78
N ARG A 149 4.20 6.22 2.18
CA ARG A 149 3.91 6.77 3.52
C ARG A 149 3.88 5.71 4.62
N MET A 150 3.56 4.48 4.27
CA MET A 150 3.56 3.34 5.18
C MET A 150 4.95 2.83 5.52
N ALA A 151 5.91 3.01 4.62
CA ALA A 151 7.26 2.50 4.78
C ALA A 151 8.15 3.44 5.62
N PRO A 152 9.00 2.88 6.51
CA PRO A 152 10.02 3.65 7.21
C PRO A 152 11.10 4.13 6.22
N ARG A 153 11.71 5.26 6.54
CA ARG A 153 12.95 5.75 5.93
C ARG A 153 13.87 6.27 7.02
N ALA A 154 15.16 6.31 6.79
CA ALA A 154 16.11 6.86 7.77
C ALA A 154 15.75 8.28 8.26
N THR A 155 15.11 9.07 7.39
CA THR A 155 14.71 10.46 7.66
C THR A 155 13.25 10.61 8.11
N ARG A 156 12.45 9.54 8.10
CA ARG A 156 10.99 9.63 8.32
C ARG A 156 10.43 8.36 8.94
N PHE A 157 9.61 8.53 9.96
CA PHE A 157 8.83 7.43 10.51
C PHE A 157 7.64 7.07 9.62
N PRO A 158 7.24 5.77 9.57
CA PRO A 158 6.04 5.34 8.88
C PRO A 158 4.79 5.96 9.51
N LEU A 159 3.83 6.35 8.66
CA LEU A 159 2.54 6.80 9.12
C LEU A 159 1.61 5.61 9.43
N PRO A 160 0.62 5.78 10.32
CA PRO A 160 -0.48 4.82 10.44
C PRO A 160 -1.20 4.66 9.10
N SER A 161 -1.77 3.48 8.84
CA SER A 161 -2.50 3.17 7.60
C SER A 161 -3.56 4.23 7.26
N THR A 162 -4.32 4.71 8.25
CA THR A 162 -5.33 5.76 8.08
C THR A 162 -4.75 7.07 7.55
N ALA A 163 -3.64 7.55 8.11
CA ALA A 163 -3.01 8.79 7.67
C ALA A 163 -2.36 8.63 6.28
N ALA A 164 -1.77 7.46 6.00
CA ALA A 164 -1.24 7.14 4.68
C ALA A 164 -2.36 7.11 3.63
N MET A 165 -3.48 6.44 3.92
CA MET A 165 -4.64 6.31 3.06
C MET A 165 -5.32 7.67 2.82
N GLN A 166 -5.48 8.49 3.86
CA GLN A 166 -6.03 9.85 3.73
C GLN A 166 -5.23 10.70 2.75
N GLY A 167 -3.89 10.53 2.73
CA GLY A 167 -3.04 11.25 1.80
C GLY A 167 -3.14 10.79 0.35
N SER A 168 -3.72 9.62 0.09
CA SER A 168 -4.01 9.10 -1.26
C SER A 168 -5.45 9.37 -1.69
N TYR A 169 -6.33 9.69 -0.73
CA TYR A 169 -7.76 9.87 -0.96
C TYR A 169 -8.11 11.20 -1.64
N PHE A 170 -7.32 12.25 -1.41
CA PHE A 170 -7.54 13.56 -2.00
C PHE A 170 -6.56 13.82 -3.15
N ASP A 171 -7.06 14.51 -4.18
CA ASP A 171 -6.24 14.99 -5.28
C ASP A 171 -5.43 16.27 -4.90
N GLU A 172 -4.75 16.83 -5.86
CA GLU A 172 -3.91 18.01 -5.72
C GLU A 172 -4.73 19.28 -5.40
N ASP A 173 -6.02 19.29 -5.78
CA ASP A 173 -6.99 20.35 -5.48
C ASP A 173 -7.74 20.12 -4.16
N LYS A 174 -7.36 19.10 -3.37
CA LYS A 174 -8.02 18.67 -2.13
C LYS A 174 -9.46 18.17 -2.35
N LYS A 175 -9.80 17.74 -3.55
CA LYS A 175 -11.05 17.06 -3.86
C LYS A 175 -10.85 15.56 -3.73
N VAL A 176 -11.96 14.82 -3.57
CA VAL A 176 -11.90 13.36 -3.54
C VAL A 176 -11.42 12.83 -4.89
N ASP A 177 -10.31 12.09 -4.86
CA ASP A 177 -9.76 11.42 -6.02
C ASP A 177 -10.45 10.07 -6.24
N GLU A 178 -10.96 9.82 -7.44
CA GLU A 178 -11.68 8.57 -7.75
C GLU A 178 -10.79 7.32 -7.59
N ALA A 179 -9.52 7.40 -8.00
CA ALA A 179 -8.57 6.31 -7.80
C ALA A 179 -8.26 6.11 -6.31
N GLY A 180 -8.04 7.20 -5.57
CA GLY A 180 -7.86 7.16 -4.11
C GLY A 180 -9.08 6.61 -3.38
N ALA A 181 -10.29 6.98 -3.79
CA ALA A 181 -11.52 6.43 -3.24
C ALA A 181 -11.67 4.92 -3.54
N ALA A 182 -11.24 4.48 -4.73
CA ALA A 182 -11.22 3.05 -5.07
C ALA A 182 -10.24 2.27 -4.18
N LEU A 183 -9.05 2.82 -3.87
CA LEU A 183 -8.11 2.22 -2.93
C LEU A 183 -8.71 2.07 -1.52
N VAL A 184 -9.35 3.14 -1.01
CA VAL A 184 -10.02 3.11 0.30
C VAL A 184 -11.12 2.04 0.35
N LYS A 185 -11.93 1.91 -0.70
CA LYS A 185 -12.98 0.88 -0.78
C LYS A 185 -12.40 -0.53 -0.84
N ALA A 186 -11.29 -0.72 -1.57
CA ALA A 186 -10.69 -2.03 -1.80
C ALA A 186 -9.90 -2.55 -0.58
N VAL A 187 -9.09 -1.69 0.03
CA VAL A 187 -8.14 -2.04 1.10
C VAL A 187 -8.71 -1.78 2.49
N GLY A 188 -9.57 -0.77 2.61
CA GLY A 188 -10.06 -0.24 3.88
C GLY A 188 -9.22 0.94 4.40
N MET A 189 -9.79 1.72 5.31
CA MET A 189 -9.07 2.78 6.03
C MET A 189 -8.01 2.20 6.96
N TYR A 190 -8.27 1.01 7.49
CA TYR A 190 -7.40 0.23 8.35
C TYR A 190 -7.03 -1.06 7.60
N ALA A 191 -5.94 -1.03 6.88
CA ALA A 191 -5.52 -2.16 6.06
C ALA A 191 -5.11 -3.39 6.92
N PRO A 192 -5.35 -4.62 6.47
CA PRO A 192 -4.80 -5.82 7.10
C PRO A 192 -3.30 -5.68 7.37
N GLY A 193 -2.83 -6.08 8.56
CA GLY A 193 -1.44 -5.90 9.00
C GLY A 193 -1.14 -4.58 9.71
N SER A 194 -2.07 -3.60 9.71
CA SER A 194 -1.92 -2.37 10.48
C SER A 194 -2.41 -2.53 11.93
N TYR A 195 -1.94 -1.65 12.81
CA TYR A 195 -2.32 -1.65 14.23
C TYR A 195 -3.32 -0.54 14.55
N VAL A 196 -4.22 -0.83 15.49
CA VAL A 196 -5.29 0.07 15.89
C VAL A 196 -5.50 0.06 17.41
N LYS A 197 -5.98 1.18 17.96
CA LYS A 197 -6.48 1.29 19.33
C LYS A 197 -8.00 1.18 19.32
N LEU A 198 -8.53 0.38 20.23
CA LEU A 198 -9.97 0.16 20.37
C LEU A 198 -10.57 1.03 21.51
N ALA A 199 -11.87 1.27 21.47
CA ALA A 199 -12.61 1.97 22.53
C ALA A 199 -12.51 1.24 23.88
N SER A 200 -12.36 -0.09 23.88
CA SER A 200 -12.08 -0.92 25.06
C SER A 200 -10.74 -0.60 25.73
N GLY A 201 -9.85 0.17 25.08
CA GLY A 201 -8.47 0.43 25.51
C GLY A 201 -7.45 -0.61 25.05
N GLU A 202 -7.89 -1.68 24.38
CA GLU A 202 -7.04 -2.71 23.80
C GLU A 202 -6.29 -2.19 22.56
N VAL A 203 -5.09 -2.76 22.27
CA VAL A 203 -4.40 -2.59 20.99
C VAL A 203 -4.53 -3.88 20.18
N ALA A 204 -4.92 -3.73 18.92
CA ALA A 204 -5.17 -4.86 18.05
C ALA A 204 -4.47 -4.71 16.69
N VAL A 205 -4.23 -5.84 16.03
CA VAL A 205 -3.80 -5.91 14.64
C VAL A 205 -5.02 -6.17 13.75
N VAL A 206 -5.12 -5.48 12.64
CA VAL A 206 -6.16 -5.72 11.64
C VAL A 206 -5.84 -7.02 10.90
N THR A 207 -6.74 -7.99 10.98
CA THR A 207 -6.55 -9.31 10.36
C THR A 207 -7.26 -9.43 9.03
N ARG A 208 -8.48 -8.89 8.91
CA ARG A 208 -9.28 -8.96 7.67
C ARG A 208 -10.02 -7.65 7.44
N ARG A 209 -10.27 -7.34 6.19
CA ARG A 209 -11.19 -6.27 5.80
C ARG A 209 -12.59 -6.58 6.34
N GLY A 210 -13.37 -5.56 6.61
CA GLY A 210 -14.74 -5.67 7.11
C GLY A 210 -15.78 -5.38 6.03
N ALA A 211 -17.05 -5.36 6.44
CA ALA A 211 -18.17 -5.01 5.56
C ALA A 211 -18.09 -3.54 5.08
N THR A 212 -17.46 -2.67 5.86
CA THR A 212 -17.18 -1.28 5.49
C THR A 212 -15.69 -0.99 5.61
N PRO A 213 -15.16 0.03 4.90
CA PRO A 213 -13.75 0.41 5.00
C PRO A 213 -13.28 0.77 6.42
N SER A 214 -14.20 1.14 7.32
CA SER A 214 -13.89 1.59 8.69
C SER A 214 -14.12 0.52 9.77
N THR A 215 -14.66 -0.65 9.43
CA THR A 215 -15.02 -1.70 10.41
C THR A 215 -14.35 -3.04 10.08
N PRO A 216 -13.01 -3.13 10.10
CA PRO A 216 -12.28 -4.37 9.85
C PRO A 216 -12.44 -5.37 10.99
N ARG A 217 -12.04 -6.63 10.75
CA ARG A 217 -11.81 -7.62 11.81
C ARG A 217 -10.41 -7.45 12.36
N VAL A 218 -10.27 -7.58 13.68
CA VAL A 218 -8.99 -7.37 14.36
C VAL A 218 -8.75 -8.48 15.39
N SER A 219 -7.48 -8.71 15.75
CA SER A 219 -7.08 -9.57 16.86
C SER A 219 -6.26 -8.76 17.87
N VAL A 220 -6.60 -8.89 19.17
CA VAL A 220 -6.00 -8.09 20.23
C VAL A 220 -4.59 -8.59 20.52
N VAL A 221 -3.59 -7.71 20.41
CA VAL A 221 -2.17 -8.02 20.68
C VAL A 221 -1.70 -7.48 22.02
N ILE A 222 -2.36 -6.42 22.54
CA ILE A 222 -2.10 -5.87 23.87
C ILE A 222 -3.44 -5.68 24.58
N SER A 223 -3.55 -6.22 25.79
CA SER A 223 -4.75 -6.10 26.62
C SER A 223 -4.97 -4.67 27.10
N ARG A 224 -6.15 -4.39 27.66
CA ARG A 224 -6.49 -3.11 28.30
C ARG A 224 -5.52 -2.72 29.43
N GLN A 225 -4.91 -3.71 30.10
CA GLN A 225 -3.92 -3.52 31.16
C GLN A 225 -2.48 -3.34 30.60
N GLY A 226 -2.30 -3.32 29.29
CA GLY A 226 -0.98 -3.16 28.65
C GLY A 226 -0.17 -4.44 28.53
N MET A 227 -0.75 -5.61 28.79
CA MET A 227 -0.06 -6.89 28.70
C MET A 227 -0.16 -7.48 27.30
N ALA A 228 0.93 -8.09 26.83
CA ALA A 228 0.94 -8.85 25.58
C ALA A 228 0.01 -10.06 25.65
N MET A 229 -0.76 -10.29 24.59
CA MET A 229 -1.67 -11.42 24.48
C MET A 229 -0.96 -12.63 23.91
N ALA A 230 -0.87 -13.71 24.69
CA ALA A 230 -0.31 -14.98 24.20
C ALA A 230 -1.22 -15.59 23.11
N GLU A 231 -2.52 -15.48 23.28
CA GLU A 231 -3.55 -15.89 22.32
C GLU A 231 -4.39 -14.66 21.98
N PRO A 232 -4.12 -13.99 20.83
CA PRO A 232 -4.83 -12.78 20.42
C PRO A 232 -6.31 -13.03 20.13
N PRO A 233 -7.26 -12.63 21.03
CA PRO A 233 -8.68 -12.84 20.79
C PRO A 233 -9.19 -11.94 19.66
N PRO A 234 -10.09 -12.47 18.81
CA PRO A 234 -10.71 -11.66 17.75
C PRO A 234 -11.70 -10.64 18.31
N ARG A 235 -11.83 -9.51 17.62
CA ARG A 235 -12.84 -8.48 17.88
C ARG A 235 -13.51 -8.03 16.58
N ASP A 236 -14.79 -7.72 16.70
CA ASP A 236 -15.57 -7.11 15.64
C ASP A 236 -15.68 -5.60 15.88
N THR A 237 -15.01 -4.81 15.08
CA THR A 237 -14.97 -3.35 15.25
C THR A 237 -16.26 -2.64 14.83
N ALA A 238 -17.24 -3.36 14.27
CA ALA A 238 -18.59 -2.84 14.09
C ALA A 238 -19.36 -2.69 15.43
N ARG A 239 -18.92 -3.40 16.49
CA ARG A 239 -19.51 -3.27 17.82
C ARG A 239 -18.98 -2.03 18.52
N PRO A 240 -19.85 -1.22 19.18
CA PRO A 240 -19.46 0.02 19.85
C PRO A 240 -18.28 -0.13 20.81
N ASP A 241 -18.27 -1.22 21.62
CA ASP A 241 -17.23 -1.50 22.61
C ASP A 241 -15.84 -1.69 22.00
N PHE A 242 -15.78 -2.12 20.73
CA PHE A 242 -14.54 -2.39 20.00
C PHE A 242 -14.33 -1.44 18.82
N LYS A 243 -15.07 -0.33 18.78
CA LYS A 243 -14.86 0.70 17.75
C LYS A 243 -13.41 1.16 17.76
N ILE A 244 -12.83 1.34 16.57
CA ILE A 244 -11.48 1.88 16.43
C ILE A 244 -11.49 3.36 16.78
N THR A 245 -10.60 3.76 17.68
CA THR A 245 -10.41 5.16 18.10
C THR A 245 -9.21 5.82 17.45
N ALA A 246 -8.18 5.03 17.08
CA ALA A 246 -6.98 5.53 16.40
C ALA A 246 -6.28 4.42 15.63
N GLY A 247 -5.64 4.77 14.50
CA GLY A 247 -4.59 3.97 13.89
C GLY A 247 -3.26 4.18 14.62
N LEU A 248 -2.48 3.13 14.79
CA LEU A 248 -1.19 3.18 15.48
C LEU A 248 -0.05 2.85 14.51
N PRO A 249 1.06 3.59 14.52
CA PRO A 249 2.26 3.17 13.82
C PRO A 249 2.86 1.94 14.50
N ALA A 250 3.41 1.01 13.72
CA ALA A 250 3.95 -0.26 14.24
C ALA A 250 4.99 -0.08 15.37
N ARG A 251 5.77 1.00 15.34
CA ARG A 251 6.78 1.34 16.38
C ARG A 251 6.20 1.62 17.76
N GLU A 252 4.94 2.05 17.84
CA GLU A 252 4.27 2.33 19.12
C GLU A 252 3.72 1.07 19.76
N VAL A 253 3.66 -0.02 19.00
CA VAL A 253 3.21 -1.32 19.49
C VAL A 253 4.40 -2.07 20.07
N LYS A 254 4.50 -2.09 21.42
CA LYS A 254 5.66 -2.63 22.15
C LYS A 254 5.79 -4.15 22.07
N VAL A 255 4.83 -4.85 21.48
CA VAL A 255 4.83 -6.31 21.32
C VAL A 255 5.20 -6.64 19.88
N LYS A 256 6.29 -7.40 19.70
CA LYS A 256 6.70 -7.94 18.41
C LYS A 256 6.21 -9.38 18.31
N LEU A 257 5.25 -9.62 17.44
CA LEU A 257 4.84 -10.97 17.07
C LEU A 257 5.49 -11.34 15.73
N PRO A 258 6.07 -12.56 15.60
CA PRO A 258 6.58 -13.04 14.32
C PRO A 258 5.48 -13.07 13.26
N LEU A 259 5.84 -12.79 12.00
CA LEU A 259 4.87 -12.75 10.89
C LEU A 259 4.11 -14.07 10.75
N GLU A 260 4.82 -15.20 10.90
CA GLU A 260 4.23 -16.55 10.82
C GLU A 260 3.08 -16.69 11.82
N ARG A 261 3.27 -16.21 13.05
CA ARG A 261 2.23 -16.24 14.08
C ARG A 261 1.09 -15.29 13.78
N LEU A 262 1.38 -14.11 13.25
CA LEU A 262 0.34 -13.15 12.85
C LEU A 262 -0.51 -13.69 11.70
N LEU A 263 0.08 -14.42 10.75
CA LEU A 263 -0.63 -15.05 9.64
C LEU A 263 -1.60 -16.16 10.09
N THR A 264 -1.37 -16.80 11.26
CA THR A 264 -2.34 -17.76 11.81
C THR A 264 -3.62 -17.12 12.34
N LEU A 265 -3.68 -15.80 12.45
CA LEU A 265 -4.86 -15.04 12.89
C LEU A 265 -5.83 -14.71 11.77
N ILE A 266 -5.46 -14.98 10.50
CA ILE A 266 -6.21 -14.60 9.28
C ILE A 266 -7.08 -15.81 8.76
#